data_daa425324a5a78eb63caf7249b2784d6
#
_entry.id   daa425324a5a78eb63caf7249b2784d6
#
_cell.length_a   1.000
_cell.length_b   1.000
_cell.length_c   1.000
_cell.angle_alpha   90.00
_cell.angle_beta   90.00
_cell.angle_gamma   90.00
#
_symmetry.space_group_name_H-M   'P 1'
#
loop_
_entity.id
_entity.type
_entity.pdbx_description
1 polymer ?
#
loop_
_entity_poly.entity_id
_entity_poly.type
_entity_poly.pdbx_seq_one_letter_code
_entity_poly.pdbx_strand_id
1 'polypeptide(L)'
;MRNMLSESLVDNYKGRNELNIVRIYSGDDGESHFEDVEVEMENRGQVGRISELWCGKGVMFREVEGDYEIDFHNAPRRQLVVNLTGSVDIEIGDGTVRRLGPGSILLAEDTTGRGHISRAVDGEPRSCLFVPLD
;
A
#
# COMPACT_ATOMS: atom_id res chain seq x y z
N MET A 1 35.20 14.27 -0.17
CA MET A 1 33.92 14.92 0.16
C MET A 1 32.71 14.19 -0.42
N ARG A 2 32.75 13.83 -1.70
CA ARG A 2 31.66 13.06 -2.31
C ARG A 2 31.36 11.76 -1.56
N ASN A 3 32.37 11.03 -1.12
CA ASN A 3 32.18 9.78 -0.42
C ASN A 3 31.46 9.95 0.91
N MET A 4 31.81 10.99 1.66
CA MET A 4 31.15 11.29 2.92
C MET A 4 29.68 11.61 2.72
N LEU A 5 29.37 12.43 1.70
CA LEU A 5 27.97 12.75 1.39
C LEU A 5 27.20 11.52 0.93
N SER A 6 27.83 10.66 0.12
CA SER A 6 27.22 9.43 -0.34
C SER A 6 26.93 8.47 0.80
N GLU A 7 27.86 8.33 1.73
CA GLU A 7 27.67 7.48 2.91
C GLU A 7 26.52 8.01 3.78
N SER A 8 26.49 9.31 4.01
CA SER A 8 25.43 9.93 4.79
C SER A 8 24.06 9.72 4.15
N LEU A 9 23.96 9.86 2.82
CA LEU A 9 22.72 9.61 2.11
C LEU A 9 22.29 8.14 2.17
N VAL A 10 23.25 7.22 2.06
CA VAL A 10 22.96 5.79 2.16
C VAL A 10 22.41 5.46 3.54
N ASP A 11 23.01 5.99 4.60
CA ASP A 11 22.55 5.77 5.96
C ASP A 11 21.15 6.35 6.16
N ASN A 12 20.88 7.54 5.60
CA ASN A 12 19.56 8.13 5.64
C ASN A 12 18.52 7.26 4.93
N TYR A 13 18.88 6.70 3.78
CA TYR A 13 17.99 5.79 3.09
C TYR A 13 17.68 4.55 3.92
N LYS A 14 18.68 3.96 4.55
CA LYS A 14 18.48 2.82 5.42
C LYS A 14 17.61 3.14 6.63
N GLY A 15 17.81 4.29 7.24
CA GLY A 15 17.11 4.65 8.47
C GLY A 15 15.77 5.34 8.26
N ARG A 16 15.55 6.02 7.13
CA ARG A 16 14.39 6.89 6.95
C ARG A 16 13.67 6.72 5.63
N ASN A 17 14.34 6.21 4.59
CA ASN A 17 13.81 6.14 3.24
C ASN A 17 13.51 4.73 2.79
N GLU A 18 13.37 3.81 3.75
CA GLU A 18 12.86 2.50 3.45
C GLU A 18 11.42 2.64 3.02
N LEU A 19 11.09 2.07 1.88
CA LEU A 19 9.72 2.09 1.40
C LEU A 19 8.98 0.91 2.00
N ASN A 20 8.07 1.21 2.89
CA ASN A 20 7.19 0.22 3.49
C ASN A 20 5.83 0.30 2.85
N ILE A 21 5.26 -0.85 2.56
CA ILE A 21 3.89 -0.96 2.09
C ILE A 21 3.10 -1.82 3.06
N VAL A 22 1.80 -1.62 3.11
CA VAL A 22 0.90 -2.44 3.91
C VAL A 22 0.36 -3.54 3.02
N ARG A 23 0.53 -4.77 3.45
CA ARG A 23 -0.05 -5.93 2.76
C ARG A 23 -1.30 -6.37 3.51
N ILE A 24 -2.36 -6.66 2.78
CA ILE A 24 -3.54 -7.32 3.32
C ILE A 24 -3.72 -8.63 2.56
N TYR A 25 -3.86 -9.72 3.28
CA TYR A 25 -3.89 -11.06 2.68
C TYR A 25 -4.88 -11.97 3.39
N SER A 26 -5.33 -12.99 2.69
CA SER A 26 -6.25 -14.00 3.24
C SER A 26 -5.47 -15.01 4.05
N GLY A 27 -5.82 -15.18 5.31
CA GLY A 27 -5.25 -16.21 6.17
C GLY A 27 -5.97 -17.54 6.03
N ASP A 28 -5.37 -18.57 6.60
CA ASP A 28 -5.97 -19.93 6.63
C ASP A 28 -7.26 -19.99 7.45
N ASP A 29 -7.46 -19.01 8.31
CA ASP A 29 -8.66 -18.87 9.15
C ASP A 29 -9.85 -18.26 8.39
N GLY A 30 -9.70 -17.93 7.11
CA GLY A 30 -10.74 -17.28 6.31
C GLY A 30 -10.86 -15.79 6.58
N GLU A 31 -9.95 -15.21 7.34
CA GLU A 31 -9.93 -13.80 7.67
C GLU A 31 -8.80 -13.08 6.94
N SER A 32 -8.98 -11.79 6.70
CA SER A 32 -7.89 -10.95 6.21
C SER A 32 -6.96 -10.55 7.35
N HIS A 33 -5.69 -10.42 7.04
CA HIS A 33 -4.65 -10.02 7.99
C HIS A 33 -3.78 -8.94 7.38
N PHE A 34 -3.21 -8.09 8.24
CA PHE A 34 -2.25 -7.07 7.80
C PHE A 34 -0.83 -7.52 8.03
N GLU A 35 0.05 -7.05 7.19
CA GLU A 35 1.49 -7.25 7.30
C GLU A 35 2.19 -6.01 6.78
N ASP A 36 3.20 -5.52 7.49
CA ASP A 36 4.05 -4.46 6.97
C ASP A 36 5.17 -5.11 6.16
N VAL A 37 5.33 -4.66 4.93
CA VAL A 37 6.30 -5.22 3.99
C VAL A 37 7.27 -4.14 3.59
N GLU A 38 8.55 -4.40 3.78
CA GLU A 38 9.61 -3.54 3.26
C GLU A 38 9.90 -3.93 1.83
N VAL A 39 9.87 -2.94 0.93
CA VAL A 39 10.23 -3.18 -0.47
C VAL A 39 11.76 -3.21 -0.58
N GLU A 40 12.29 -4.34 -1.01
CA GLU A 40 13.72 -4.48 -1.23
C GLU A 40 14.17 -3.57 -2.37
N MET A 41 15.20 -2.79 -2.11
CA MET A 41 15.74 -1.85 -3.09
C MET A 41 17.25 -1.91 -3.11
N GLU A 42 17.80 -1.67 -4.29
CA GLU A 42 19.22 -1.63 -4.54
C GLU A 42 19.67 -0.18 -4.73
N ASN A 43 20.76 0.20 -4.09
CA ASN A 43 21.35 1.53 -4.27
C ASN A 43 22.04 1.61 -5.64
N ARG A 44 21.56 2.51 -6.49
CA ARG A 44 22.07 2.74 -7.85
C ARG A 44 22.72 4.11 -7.99
N GLY A 45 23.32 4.63 -6.93
CA GLY A 45 24.06 5.91 -6.97
C GLY A 45 23.14 7.09 -7.27
N GLN A 46 23.38 7.79 -8.37
CA GLN A 46 22.60 9.00 -8.70
C GLN A 46 21.14 8.72 -9.01
N VAL A 47 20.82 7.50 -9.42
CA VAL A 47 19.42 7.10 -9.64
C VAL A 47 18.69 6.94 -8.30
N GLY A 48 19.45 6.74 -7.22
CA GLY A 48 18.90 6.48 -5.91
C GLY A 48 18.76 5.00 -5.66
N ARG A 49 17.78 4.65 -4.83
CA ARG A 49 17.47 3.27 -4.52
C ARG A 49 16.28 2.83 -5.37
N ILE A 50 16.39 1.67 -5.97
CA ILE A 50 15.35 1.18 -6.86
C ILE A 50 15.10 -0.32 -6.61
N SER A 51 13.84 -0.72 -6.63
CA SER A 51 13.46 -2.11 -6.50
C SER A 51 13.61 -2.85 -7.84
N GLU A 52 13.51 -4.17 -7.79
CA GLU A 52 13.25 -4.93 -9.00
C GLU A 52 11.91 -4.51 -9.60
N LEU A 53 11.73 -4.82 -10.88
CA LEU A 53 10.47 -4.57 -11.55
C LEU A 53 9.39 -5.52 -11.00
N TRP A 54 8.29 -4.93 -10.56
CA TRP A 54 7.08 -5.70 -10.25
C TRP A 54 6.21 -5.73 -11.50
N CYS A 55 5.93 -6.91 -12.00
CA CYS A 55 5.15 -7.04 -13.22
C CYS A 55 3.68 -6.76 -12.94
N GLY A 56 3.14 -5.80 -13.69
CA GLY A 56 1.75 -5.40 -13.59
C GLY A 56 1.07 -5.41 -14.94
N LYS A 57 -0.26 -5.34 -14.92
CA LYS A 57 -1.08 -5.40 -16.15
C LYS A 57 -1.46 -4.02 -16.68
N GLY A 58 -1.22 -2.98 -15.91
CA GLY A 58 -1.58 -1.62 -16.26
C GLY A 58 -1.97 -0.81 -15.06
N VAL A 59 -2.63 0.32 -15.28
CA VAL A 59 -2.99 1.25 -14.22
C VAL A 59 -4.44 1.69 -14.42
N MET A 60 -5.22 1.68 -13.32
CA MET A 60 -6.55 2.29 -13.30
C MET A 60 -6.55 3.49 -12.37
N PHE A 61 -7.23 4.54 -12.77
CA PHE A 61 -7.42 5.74 -11.96
C PHE A 61 -8.78 5.64 -11.28
N ARG A 62 -8.84 5.97 -9.98
CA ARG A 62 -10.06 5.81 -9.20
C ARG A 62 -10.28 7.00 -8.30
N GLU A 63 -11.53 7.46 -8.26
CA GLU A 63 -11.99 8.47 -7.30
C GLU A 63 -13.19 7.92 -6.55
N VAL A 64 -13.27 8.23 -5.26
CA VAL A 64 -14.43 7.91 -4.43
C VAL A 64 -14.84 9.14 -3.63
N GLU A 65 -16.14 9.23 -3.38
CA GLU A 65 -16.71 10.33 -2.62
C GLU A 65 -16.46 10.19 -1.11
N GLY A 66 -16.72 11.26 -0.38
CA GLY A 66 -16.46 11.30 1.06
C GLY A 66 -17.41 10.45 1.90
N ASP A 67 -18.49 9.95 1.33
CA ASP A 67 -19.42 9.02 1.98
C ASP A 67 -19.13 7.55 1.65
N TYR A 68 -17.99 7.28 1.02
CA TYR A 68 -17.61 5.93 0.61
C TYR A 68 -17.55 4.99 1.83
N GLU A 69 -18.28 3.90 1.72
CA GLU A 69 -18.23 2.82 2.71
C GLU A 69 -18.63 1.52 2.04
N ILE A 70 -17.78 0.52 2.14
CA ILE A 70 -18.07 -0.82 1.62
C ILE A 70 -17.86 -1.80 2.76
N ASP A 71 -18.92 -2.57 3.07
CA ASP A 71 -18.89 -3.64 4.06
C ASP A 71 -17.92 -4.75 3.61
N PHE A 72 -17.78 -5.80 4.40
CA PHE A 72 -16.83 -6.88 4.12
C PHE A 72 -16.85 -7.30 2.65
N HIS A 73 -15.71 -7.21 2.01
CA HIS A 73 -15.52 -7.58 0.62
C HIS A 73 -14.07 -7.97 0.39
N ASN A 74 -13.85 -8.77 -0.63
CA ASN A 74 -12.50 -9.19 -1.01
C ASN A 74 -11.88 -8.19 -1.98
N ALA A 75 -10.55 -8.19 -2.05
CA ALA A 75 -9.88 -7.58 -3.18
C ALA A 75 -10.29 -8.33 -4.46
N PRO A 76 -10.67 -7.62 -5.53
CA PRO A 76 -11.13 -8.29 -6.75
C PRO A 76 -10.00 -9.05 -7.46
N ARG A 77 -8.77 -8.67 -7.18
CA ARG A 77 -7.56 -9.26 -7.73
C ARG A 77 -6.37 -8.83 -6.89
N ARG A 78 -5.25 -9.50 -7.06
CA ARG A 78 -3.99 -9.06 -6.47
C ARG A 78 -3.56 -7.75 -7.14
N GLN A 79 -3.40 -6.69 -6.36
CA GLN A 79 -3.07 -5.38 -6.92
C GLN A 79 -2.43 -4.46 -5.88
N LEU A 80 -1.68 -3.48 -6.37
CA LEU A 80 -1.28 -2.35 -5.55
C LEU A 80 -2.36 -1.28 -5.60
N VAL A 81 -2.63 -0.67 -4.46
CA VAL A 81 -3.47 0.52 -4.36
C VAL A 81 -2.58 1.66 -3.88
N VAL A 82 -2.33 2.63 -4.76
CA VAL A 82 -1.49 3.78 -4.46
C VAL A 82 -2.39 4.95 -4.13
N ASN A 83 -2.38 5.38 -2.88
CA ASN A 83 -3.24 6.46 -2.42
C ASN A 83 -2.62 7.81 -2.77
N LEU A 84 -3.35 8.64 -3.51
CA LEU A 84 -2.88 9.95 -3.94
C LEU A 84 -3.39 11.06 -3.03
N THR A 85 -4.71 11.14 -2.85
CA THR A 85 -5.35 12.14 -1.98
C THR A 85 -6.37 11.47 -1.09
N GLY A 86 -6.62 12.06 0.08
CA GLY A 86 -7.56 11.53 1.04
C GLY A 86 -7.03 10.29 1.76
N SER A 87 -7.81 9.79 2.68
CA SER A 87 -7.45 8.63 3.51
C SER A 87 -8.57 7.59 3.47
N VAL A 88 -8.22 6.36 3.78
CA VAL A 88 -9.17 5.27 3.93
C VAL A 88 -8.87 4.50 5.20
N ASP A 89 -9.90 4.12 5.95
CA ASP A 89 -9.78 3.18 7.05
C ASP A 89 -10.17 1.79 6.54
N ILE A 90 -9.29 0.83 6.76
CA ILE A 90 -9.50 -0.57 6.40
C ILE A 90 -9.60 -1.37 7.68
N GLU A 91 -10.73 -2.04 7.85
CA GLU A 91 -10.99 -2.88 9.03
C GLU A 91 -11.06 -4.35 8.63
N ILE A 92 -10.41 -5.19 9.40
CA ILE A 92 -10.44 -6.65 9.22
C ILE A 92 -11.32 -7.30 10.31
N GLY A 93 -11.52 -8.61 10.20
CA GLY A 93 -12.52 -9.33 10.97
C GLY A 93 -12.36 -9.30 12.49
N ASP A 94 -11.15 -9.09 13.00
CA ASP A 94 -10.91 -9.00 14.45
C ASP A 94 -11.10 -7.58 14.99
N GLY A 95 -11.51 -6.62 14.13
CA GLY A 95 -11.72 -5.23 14.50
C GLY A 95 -10.50 -4.34 14.35
N THR A 96 -9.35 -4.89 13.95
CA THR A 96 -8.16 -4.07 13.68
C THR A 96 -8.40 -3.16 12.50
N VAL A 97 -8.04 -1.88 12.65
CA VAL A 97 -8.21 -0.86 11.62
C VAL A 97 -6.84 -0.26 11.28
N ARG A 98 -6.53 -0.18 9.99
CA ARG A 98 -5.36 0.55 9.50
C ARG A 98 -5.84 1.74 8.68
N ARG A 99 -5.34 2.92 9.02
CA ARG A 99 -5.62 4.14 8.26
C ARG A 99 -4.50 4.35 7.26
N LEU A 100 -4.88 4.45 5.99
CA LEU A 100 -3.96 4.69 4.89
C LEU A 100 -4.20 6.08 4.31
N GLY A 101 -3.25 6.97 4.50
CA GLY A 101 -3.32 8.35 4.04
C GLY A 101 -2.67 8.55 2.68
N PRO A 102 -2.55 9.83 2.25
CA PRO A 102 -1.88 10.15 0.99
C PRO A 102 -0.45 9.61 0.97
N GLY A 103 -0.06 9.04 -0.16
CA GLY A 103 1.26 8.46 -0.35
C GLY A 103 1.41 7.03 0.15
N SER A 104 0.40 6.47 0.82
CA SER A 104 0.44 5.08 1.27
C SER A 104 0.20 4.13 0.10
N ILE A 105 0.76 2.94 0.21
CA ILE A 105 0.62 1.88 -0.78
C ILE A 105 0.12 0.63 -0.08
N LEU A 106 -0.97 0.07 -0.59
CA LEU A 106 -1.54 -1.17 -0.11
C LEU A 106 -1.30 -2.28 -1.14
N LEU A 107 -0.73 -3.39 -0.70
CA LEU A 107 -0.69 -4.61 -1.51
C LEU A 107 -1.90 -5.44 -1.13
N ALA A 108 -2.91 -5.42 -1.99
CA ALA A 108 -4.17 -6.11 -1.74
C ALA A 108 -4.08 -7.52 -2.30
N GLU A 109 -4.11 -8.50 -1.40
CA GLU A 109 -4.02 -9.93 -1.73
C GLU A 109 -5.10 -10.75 -1.04
N ASP A 110 -6.06 -10.11 -0.36
CA ASP A 110 -7.16 -10.82 0.31
C ASP A 110 -8.30 -11.12 -0.66
N THR A 111 -8.01 -11.96 -1.63
CA THR A 111 -8.94 -12.31 -2.71
C THR A 111 -9.94 -13.40 -2.33
N THR A 112 -9.82 -13.96 -1.15
CA THR A 112 -10.69 -15.04 -0.63
C THR A 112 -11.09 -14.73 0.82
N GLY A 113 -12.03 -15.51 1.34
CA GLY A 113 -12.48 -15.36 2.72
C GLY A 113 -13.42 -14.19 2.92
N ARG A 114 -13.47 -13.68 4.17
CA ARG A 114 -14.39 -12.61 4.52
C ARG A 114 -13.99 -11.25 3.94
N GLY A 115 -12.71 -11.00 3.78
CA GLY A 115 -12.22 -9.73 3.27
C GLY A 115 -12.15 -8.65 4.34
N HIS A 116 -12.38 -7.43 3.91
CA HIS A 116 -12.22 -6.23 4.75
C HIS A 116 -13.31 -5.21 4.49
N ILE A 117 -13.45 -4.29 5.43
CA ILE A 117 -14.34 -3.13 5.31
C ILE A 117 -13.47 -1.93 4.92
N SER A 118 -13.98 -1.09 4.05
CA SER A 118 -13.31 0.17 3.66
C SER A 118 -14.23 1.35 3.93
N ARG A 119 -13.69 2.40 4.56
CA ARG A 119 -14.48 3.62 4.88
C ARG A 119 -13.68 4.86 4.56
N ALA A 120 -14.38 5.87 4.03
CA ALA A 120 -13.83 7.22 3.92
C ALA A 120 -13.50 7.76 5.32
N VAL A 121 -12.57 8.70 5.38
CA VAL A 121 -12.14 9.35 6.62
C VAL A 121 -12.57 10.81 6.58
N ASP A 122 -13.19 11.27 7.67
CA ASP A 122 -13.58 12.68 7.86
C ASP A 122 -14.46 13.26 6.73
N GLY A 123 -15.20 12.41 6.05
CA GLY A 123 -16.06 12.87 4.95
C GLY A 123 -15.30 13.38 3.72
N GLU A 124 -14.01 13.07 3.61
CA GLU A 124 -13.17 13.56 2.52
C GLU A 124 -13.17 12.59 1.34
N PRO A 125 -13.24 13.12 0.10
CA PRO A 125 -13.06 12.28 -1.08
C PRO A 125 -11.62 11.77 -1.18
N ARG A 126 -11.42 10.72 -1.96
CA ARG A 126 -10.12 10.09 -2.13
C ARG A 126 -9.86 9.76 -3.59
N SER A 127 -8.63 9.95 -4.01
CA SER A 127 -8.18 9.48 -5.31
C SER A 127 -7.02 8.50 -5.13
N CYS A 128 -6.98 7.49 -5.97
CA CYS A 128 -5.95 6.47 -5.92
C CYS A 128 -5.71 5.84 -7.30
N LEU A 129 -4.64 5.08 -7.38
CA LEU A 129 -4.33 4.25 -8.55
C LEU A 129 -4.47 2.80 -8.14
N PHE A 130 -5.05 1.99 -9.01
CA PHE A 130 -4.96 0.54 -8.92
C PHE A 130 -3.94 0.06 -9.94
N VAL A 131 -3.01 -0.76 -9.50
CA VAL A 131 -2.03 -1.42 -10.37
C VAL A 131 -2.21 -2.92 -10.22
N PRO A 132 -3.05 -3.54 -11.06
CA PRO A 132 -3.20 -4.99 -11.03
C PRO A 132 -1.87 -5.67 -11.29
N LEU A 133 -1.56 -6.72 -10.53
CA LEU A 133 -0.32 -7.46 -10.64
C LEU A 133 -0.54 -8.81 -11.30
N ASP A 134 0.51 -9.32 -11.87
CA ASP A 134 0.50 -10.68 -12.44
C ASP A 134 0.48 -11.76 -11.36
#